data_21746d74cfad53b54b030507f2fbb3b4
#
_entry.id   21746d74cfad53b54b030507f2fbb3b4
#
_cell.length_a   1.000
_cell.length_b   1.000
_cell.length_c   1.000
_cell.angle_alpha   90.00
_cell.angle_beta   90.00
_cell.angle_gamma   90.00
#
_symmetry.space_group_name_H-M   'P 1'
#
loop_
_entity.id
_entity.type
_entity.pdbx_description
1 polymer ?
#
loop_
_entity_poly.entity_id
_entity_poly.type
_entity_poly.pdbx_seq_one_letter_code
_entity_poly.pdbx_strand_id
1 'polypeptide(L)'
;MNAASIADARGLRVNESHKAKASTGGAGSVISVLFKSSQEEHLVKGAVLRKSAPRLLQIDGIDIEAPLERNLVYMRNRDVPGVIGKVGTILGDHHINIADFSLGRRAENGESGEPREAIAVVHVDGRVPDAVLKELCKVPAVEVAKAVELF
;
A
#
# COMPACT_ATOMS: atom_id res chain seq x y z
N MET A 1 6.03 8.17 23.34
CA MET A 1 4.68 7.86 22.80
C MET A 1 4.32 6.44 23.23
N ASN A 2 3.19 6.22 23.88
CA ASN A 2 2.86 4.89 24.44
C ASN A 2 1.91 4.12 23.51
N ALA A 3 2.43 3.65 22.36
CA ALA A 3 1.65 2.95 21.35
C ALA A 3 0.98 1.66 21.87
N ALA A 4 1.66 0.92 22.74
CA ALA A 4 1.13 -0.29 23.35
C ALA A 4 -0.10 0.01 24.21
N SER A 5 -0.07 1.05 25.04
CA SER A 5 -1.20 1.46 25.88
C SER A 5 -2.39 1.96 25.04
N ILE A 6 -2.14 2.64 23.92
CA ILE A 6 -3.20 3.08 23.01
C ILE A 6 -3.84 1.89 22.29
N ALA A 7 -3.04 0.91 21.90
CA ALA A 7 -3.53 -0.32 21.28
C ALA A 7 -4.43 -1.10 22.27
N ASP A 8 -3.96 -1.28 23.48
CA ASP A 8 -4.72 -1.96 24.54
C ASP A 8 -6.05 -1.26 24.86
N ALA A 9 -6.03 0.07 25.00
CA ALA A 9 -7.24 0.87 25.19
C ALA A 9 -8.25 0.77 24.03
N ARG A 10 -7.79 0.39 22.85
CA ARG A 10 -8.62 0.12 21.65
C ARG A 10 -8.99 -1.35 21.48
N GLY A 11 -8.66 -2.20 22.46
CA GLY A 11 -8.91 -3.64 22.38
C GLY A 11 -8.04 -4.39 21.38
N LEU A 12 -6.92 -3.80 20.95
CA LEU A 12 -5.97 -4.41 20.03
C LEU A 12 -4.94 -5.22 20.84
N ARG A 13 -4.81 -6.50 20.51
CA ARG A 13 -3.76 -7.35 21.07
C ARG A 13 -2.51 -7.24 20.20
N VAL A 14 -1.42 -6.73 20.75
CA VAL A 14 -0.14 -6.59 20.05
C VAL A 14 0.81 -7.69 20.50
N ASN A 15 1.31 -8.46 19.55
CA ASN A 15 2.40 -9.43 19.77
C ASN A 15 3.61 -8.98 18.96
N GLU A 16 4.75 -8.80 19.62
CA GLU A 16 5.99 -8.38 18.99
C GLU A 16 6.98 -9.54 18.99
N SER A 17 7.63 -9.80 17.87
CA SER A 17 8.67 -10.81 17.73
C SER A 17 9.86 -10.26 16.96
N HIS A 18 11.05 -10.48 17.48
CA HIS A 18 12.32 -10.09 16.85
C HIS A 18 13.05 -11.32 16.34
N LYS A 19 13.44 -11.32 15.06
CA LYS A 19 14.32 -12.33 14.50
C LYS A 19 15.72 -11.75 14.32
N ALA A 20 16.68 -12.22 15.12
CA ALA A 20 18.06 -11.76 15.10
C ALA A 20 18.89 -12.36 13.94
N LYS A 21 18.37 -12.43 12.71
CA LYS A 21 19.12 -12.90 11.56
C LYS A 21 19.34 -11.75 10.58
N ALA A 22 20.55 -11.21 10.56
CA ALA A 22 21.00 -10.36 9.49
C ALA A 22 20.91 -11.14 8.18
N SER A 23 20.02 -10.75 7.28
CA SER A 23 20.04 -11.26 5.93
C SER A 23 21.30 -10.72 5.26
N THR A 24 22.18 -11.62 4.84
CA THR A 24 23.33 -11.37 3.99
C THR A 24 22.84 -10.79 2.67
N GLY A 25 22.69 -9.49 2.58
CA GLY A 25 22.17 -8.86 1.35
C GLY A 25 21.89 -7.38 1.40
N GLY A 26 22.50 -6.62 2.32
CA GLY A 26 22.50 -5.14 2.23
C GLY A 26 21.15 -4.44 2.40
N ALA A 27 20.07 -5.13 2.64
CA ALA A 27 18.79 -4.58 3.03
C ALA A 27 18.79 -4.32 4.54
N GLY A 28 18.40 -3.12 4.94
CA GLY A 28 18.17 -2.76 6.34
C GLY A 28 17.15 -3.69 7.01
N SER A 29 16.88 -3.46 8.29
CA SER A 29 15.88 -4.24 9.02
C SER A 29 14.51 -4.15 8.35
N VAL A 30 13.89 -5.31 8.09
CA VAL A 30 12.52 -5.40 7.58
C VAL A 30 11.56 -5.46 8.76
N ILE A 31 10.53 -4.63 8.70
CA ILE A 31 9.39 -4.66 9.63
C ILE A 31 8.22 -5.32 8.91
N SER A 32 7.61 -6.30 9.54
CA SER A 32 6.38 -6.92 9.05
C SER A 32 5.27 -6.69 10.07
N VAL A 33 4.15 -6.17 9.62
CA VAL A 33 2.96 -5.93 10.45
C VAL A 33 1.85 -6.83 9.93
N LEU A 34 1.38 -7.74 10.77
CA LEU A 34 0.25 -8.60 10.50
C LEU A 34 -0.95 -8.10 11.32
N PHE A 35 -1.96 -7.62 10.63
CA PHE A 35 -3.23 -7.24 11.22
C PHE A 35 -4.24 -8.36 10.99
N LYS A 36 -4.88 -8.81 12.08
CA LYS A 36 -5.94 -9.82 12.02
C LYS A 36 -7.21 -9.31 12.68
N SER A 37 -8.32 -9.47 11.98
CA SER A 37 -9.66 -9.32 12.52
C SER A 37 -10.42 -10.64 12.45
N SER A 38 -11.68 -10.67 12.86
CA SER A 38 -12.55 -11.83 12.68
C SER A 38 -12.91 -12.13 11.22
N GLN A 39 -12.68 -11.18 10.31
CA GLN A 39 -13.10 -11.25 8.91
C GLN A 39 -11.94 -11.14 7.92
N GLU A 40 -10.87 -10.45 8.30
CA GLU A 40 -9.79 -10.10 7.38
C GLU A 40 -8.42 -10.27 8.03
N GLU A 41 -7.44 -10.63 7.23
CA GLU A 41 -6.04 -10.66 7.60
C GLU A 41 -5.23 -9.88 6.57
N HIS A 42 -4.41 -8.93 7.02
CA HIS A 42 -3.55 -8.12 6.16
C HIS A 42 -2.11 -8.15 6.64
N LEU A 43 -1.19 -8.41 5.74
CA LEU A 43 0.24 -8.39 5.99
C LEU A 43 0.92 -7.28 5.19
N VAL A 44 1.57 -6.36 5.89
CA VAL A 44 2.35 -5.30 5.29
C VAL A 44 3.81 -5.43 5.68
N LYS A 45 4.72 -5.33 4.72
CA LYS A 45 6.17 -5.33 4.96
C LYS A 45 6.80 -4.04 4.46
N GLY A 46 7.69 -3.50 5.26
CA GLY A 46 8.47 -2.32 4.91
C GLY A 46 9.90 -2.42 5.44
N ALA A 47 10.76 -1.57 4.92
CA ALA A 47 12.13 -1.44 5.38
C ALA A 47 12.63 0.00 5.27
N VAL A 48 13.63 0.32 6.06
CA VAL A 48 14.42 1.53 5.83
C VAL A 48 15.60 1.13 4.97
N LEU A 49 15.59 1.58 3.72
CA LEU A 49 16.68 1.36 2.78
C LEU A 49 17.73 2.46 2.89
N ARG A 50 18.71 2.46 1.99
CA ARG A 50 19.82 3.43 2.00
C ARG A 50 19.34 4.87 2.19
N LYS A 51 20.07 5.67 2.99
CA LYS A 51 19.78 7.07 3.31
C LYS A 51 18.52 7.31 4.17
N SER A 52 18.15 6.34 5.01
CA SER A 52 17.00 6.45 5.94
C SER A 52 15.64 6.66 5.28
N ALA A 53 15.48 6.31 4.00
CA ALA A 53 14.20 6.41 3.31
C ALA A 53 13.35 5.16 3.61
N PRO A 54 12.18 5.31 4.25
CA PRO A 54 11.27 4.21 4.46
C PRO A 54 10.62 3.79 3.14
N ARG A 55 10.54 2.48 2.93
CA ARG A 55 9.94 1.87 1.73
C ARG A 55 8.93 0.80 2.13
N LEU A 56 7.81 0.81 1.45
CA LEU A 56 6.88 -0.29 1.42
C LEU A 56 7.45 -1.36 0.48
N LEU A 57 7.47 -2.62 0.92
CA LEU A 57 8.04 -3.73 0.15
C LEU A 57 7.03 -4.78 -0.25
N GLN A 58 5.94 -4.94 0.52
CA GLN A 58 4.91 -5.94 0.23
C GLN A 58 3.60 -5.59 0.92
N ILE A 59 2.48 -5.84 0.27
CA ILE A 59 1.14 -5.86 0.86
C ILE A 59 0.44 -7.15 0.43
N ASP A 60 -0.04 -7.94 1.41
CA ASP A 60 -0.84 -9.16 1.21
C ASP A 60 -0.23 -10.15 0.19
N GLY A 61 1.11 -10.30 0.25
CA GLY A 61 1.86 -11.20 -0.62
C GLY A 61 2.18 -10.62 -2.01
N ILE A 62 1.76 -9.39 -2.31
CA ILE A 62 2.12 -8.70 -3.54
C ILE A 62 3.35 -7.83 -3.28
N ASP A 63 4.43 -8.10 -3.98
CA ASP A 63 5.65 -7.31 -3.89
C ASP A 63 5.49 -5.98 -4.61
N ILE A 64 5.94 -4.92 -3.95
CA ILE A 64 5.93 -3.55 -4.45
C ILE A 64 7.11 -2.80 -3.82
N GLU A 65 7.68 -1.85 -4.53
CA GLU A 65 8.62 -0.91 -3.94
C GLU A 65 8.06 0.49 -4.08
N ALA A 66 7.56 1.04 -2.97
CA ALA A 66 6.98 2.37 -2.92
C ALA A 66 7.59 3.18 -1.79
N PRO A 67 7.87 4.49 -1.99
CA PRO A 67 8.23 5.38 -0.90
C PRO A 67 7.11 5.42 0.14
N LEU A 68 7.44 5.58 1.43
CA LEU A 68 6.48 5.81 2.49
C LEU A 68 6.61 7.26 2.98
N GLU A 69 6.03 8.18 2.22
CA GLU A 69 6.13 9.62 2.46
C GLU A 69 4.77 10.31 2.31
N ARG A 70 4.46 11.23 3.22
CA ARG A 70 3.33 12.17 3.17
C ARG A 70 1.98 11.58 2.70
N ASN A 71 1.51 11.99 1.52
CA ASN A 71 0.17 11.66 1.02
C ASN A 71 0.23 10.56 -0.02
N LEU A 72 -0.46 9.47 0.26
CA LEU A 72 -0.54 8.30 -0.60
C LEU A 72 -1.99 8.01 -0.96
N VAL A 73 -2.22 7.50 -2.17
CA VAL A 73 -3.44 6.76 -2.49
C VAL A 73 -3.06 5.29 -2.67
N TYR A 74 -3.55 4.46 -1.77
CA TYR A 74 -3.50 3.01 -1.93
C TYR A 74 -4.68 2.56 -2.76
N MET A 75 -4.43 1.73 -3.77
CA MET A 75 -5.47 1.11 -4.58
C MET A 75 -5.22 -0.38 -4.73
N ARG A 76 -6.32 -1.15 -4.75
CA ARG A 76 -6.35 -2.53 -5.19
C ARG A 76 -7.21 -2.61 -6.45
N ASN A 77 -6.66 -3.21 -7.49
CA ASN A 77 -7.32 -3.28 -8.78
C ASN A 77 -6.98 -4.58 -9.52
N ARG A 78 -7.77 -4.89 -10.53
CA ARG A 78 -7.40 -5.90 -11.52
C ARG A 78 -6.40 -5.32 -12.52
N ASP A 79 -5.39 -6.10 -12.86
CA ASP A 79 -4.33 -5.71 -13.79
C ASP A 79 -4.85 -5.78 -15.24
N VAL A 80 -5.51 -4.73 -15.67
CA VAL A 80 -6.00 -4.59 -17.03
C VAL A 80 -5.49 -3.29 -17.67
N PRO A 81 -5.28 -3.28 -19.00
CA PRO A 81 -4.84 -2.08 -19.72
C PRO A 81 -5.77 -0.88 -19.47
N GLY A 82 -5.17 0.30 -19.38
CA GLY A 82 -5.89 1.57 -19.28
C GLY A 82 -6.25 2.01 -17.85
N VAL A 83 -6.10 1.18 -16.82
CA VAL A 83 -6.40 1.56 -15.43
C VAL A 83 -5.55 2.74 -14.98
N ILE A 84 -4.23 2.66 -15.18
CA ILE A 84 -3.29 3.73 -14.80
C ILE A 84 -3.64 5.04 -15.49
N GLY A 85 -3.97 4.99 -16.79
CA GLY A 85 -4.38 6.17 -17.56
C GLY A 85 -5.65 6.81 -16.99
N LYS A 86 -6.67 6.02 -16.65
CA LYS A 86 -7.91 6.54 -16.04
C LYS A 86 -7.66 7.14 -14.67
N VAL A 87 -6.87 6.49 -13.84
CA VAL A 87 -6.47 7.00 -12.51
C VAL A 87 -5.73 8.33 -12.66
N GLY A 88 -4.76 8.40 -13.57
CA GLY A 88 -4.02 9.63 -13.85
C GLY A 88 -4.91 10.76 -14.35
N THR A 89 -5.87 10.47 -15.24
CA THR A 89 -6.84 11.45 -15.72
C THR A 89 -7.72 11.97 -14.58
N ILE A 90 -8.31 11.10 -13.76
CA ILE A 90 -9.14 11.50 -12.62
C ILE A 90 -8.35 12.40 -11.66
N LEU A 91 -7.14 12.02 -11.27
CA LEU A 91 -6.32 12.85 -10.39
C LEU A 91 -5.97 14.19 -11.03
N GLY A 92 -5.61 14.21 -12.31
CA GLY A 92 -5.32 15.42 -13.07
C GLY A 92 -6.50 16.37 -13.21
N ASP A 93 -7.70 15.85 -13.48
CA ASP A 93 -8.94 16.64 -13.58
C ASP A 93 -9.28 17.34 -12.24
N HIS A 94 -8.88 16.73 -11.13
CA HIS A 94 -8.98 17.31 -9.79
C HIS A 94 -7.75 18.12 -9.36
N HIS A 95 -6.85 18.44 -10.29
CA HIS A 95 -5.62 19.21 -10.04
C HIS A 95 -4.70 18.58 -8.98
N ILE A 96 -4.74 17.26 -8.86
CA ILE A 96 -3.88 16.49 -7.96
C ILE A 96 -2.67 15.99 -8.76
N ASN A 97 -1.50 16.52 -8.44
CA ASN A 97 -0.26 16.10 -9.07
C ASN A 97 0.21 14.75 -8.53
N ILE A 98 0.69 13.89 -9.42
CA ILE A 98 1.29 12.59 -9.07
C ILE A 98 2.80 12.78 -8.98
N ALA A 99 3.36 12.54 -7.81
CA ALA A 99 4.81 12.61 -7.58
C ALA A 99 5.51 11.26 -7.85
N ASP A 100 4.85 10.13 -7.53
CA ASP A 100 5.34 8.77 -7.80
C ASP A 100 4.16 7.82 -8.00
N PHE A 101 4.36 6.82 -8.85
CA PHE A 101 3.37 5.78 -9.11
C PHE A 101 4.04 4.41 -9.07
N SER A 102 3.83 3.68 -7.99
CA SER A 102 4.36 2.35 -7.78
C SER A 102 3.27 1.30 -7.99
N LEU A 103 3.58 0.22 -8.72
CA LEU A 103 2.65 -0.86 -9.04
C LEU A 103 3.26 -2.21 -8.67
N GLY A 104 2.52 -3.00 -7.90
CA GLY A 104 2.81 -4.40 -7.62
C GLY A 104 1.76 -5.30 -8.25
N ARG A 105 2.16 -6.46 -8.73
CA ARG A 105 1.29 -7.47 -9.33
C ARG A 105 1.42 -8.79 -8.60
N ARG A 106 0.31 -9.49 -8.37
CA ARG A 106 0.36 -10.84 -7.80
C ARG A 106 1.10 -11.76 -8.76
N ALA A 107 2.05 -12.54 -8.24
CA ALA A 107 2.71 -13.59 -9.02
C ALA A 107 1.68 -14.61 -9.54
N GLU A 108 1.97 -15.23 -10.69
CA GLU A 108 1.06 -16.21 -11.29
C GLU A 108 0.93 -17.44 -10.39
N ASN A 109 -0.23 -17.62 -9.81
CA ASN A 109 -0.67 -18.87 -9.17
C ASN A 109 -2.15 -19.15 -9.47
N GLY A 110 -2.74 -18.54 -10.50
CA GLY A 110 -4.13 -18.68 -10.88
C GLY A 110 -4.31 -19.35 -12.23
N GLU A 111 -5.49 -19.96 -12.42
CA GLU A 111 -5.92 -20.52 -13.69
C GLU A 111 -5.84 -19.47 -14.81
N SER A 112 -5.35 -19.89 -15.97
CA SER A 112 -5.08 -19.04 -17.11
C SER A 112 -6.36 -18.35 -17.61
N GLY A 113 -6.39 -17.03 -17.57
CA GLY A 113 -7.41 -16.21 -18.26
C GLY A 113 -8.00 -15.04 -17.47
N GLU A 114 -7.92 -15.02 -16.14
CA GLU A 114 -8.43 -13.88 -15.37
C GLU A 114 -7.35 -12.79 -15.15
N PRO A 115 -7.76 -11.51 -15.15
CA PRO A 115 -6.85 -10.43 -14.82
C PRO A 115 -6.32 -10.60 -13.40
N ARG A 116 -4.99 -10.49 -13.23
CA ARG A 116 -4.33 -10.60 -11.93
C ARG A 116 -4.76 -9.48 -11.00
N GLU A 117 -4.70 -9.77 -9.72
CA GLU A 117 -4.76 -8.72 -8.70
C GLU A 117 -3.49 -7.87 -8.75
N ALA A 118 -3.67 -6.57 -8.68
CA ALA A 118 -2.61 -5.59 -8.59
C ALA A 118 -2.89 -4.62 -7.45
N ILE A 119 -1.83 -4.07 -6.90
CA ILE A 119 -1.88 -2.94 -5.98
C ILE A 119 -1.11 -1.78 -6.56
N ALA A 120 -1.62 -0.58 -6.37
CA ALA A 120 -0.92 0.64 -6.69
C ALA A 120 -0.80 1.52 -5.45
N VAL A 121 0.35 2.14 -5.30
CA VAL A 121 0.61 3.18 -4.31
C VAL A 121 1.02 4.42 -5.08
N VAL A 122 0.18 5.44 -5.02
CA VAL A 122 0.36 6.68 -5.76
C VAL A 122 0.68 7.79 -4.78
N HIS A 123 1.84 8.38 -4.90
CA HIS A 123 2.23 9.59 -4.16
C HIS A 123 1.64 10.80 -4.85
N VAL A 124 1.02 11.65 -4.05
CA VAL A 124 0.38 12.86 -4.56
C VAL A 124 0.78 14.09 -3.74
N ASP A 125 0.75 15.24 -4.41
CA ASP A 125 0.97 16.52 -3.76
C ASP A 125 -0.34 16.96 -3.07
N GLY A 126 -0.40 16.80 -1.75
CA GLY A 126 -1.54 17.24 -0.95
C GLY A 126 -2.58 16.15 -0.64
N ARG A 127 -3.63 16.57 0.03
CA ARG A 127 -4.74 15.69 0.45
C ARG A 127 -5.62 15.31 -0.73
N VAL A 128 -6.05 14.05 -0.76
CA VAL A 128 -7.03 13.56 -1.72
C VAL A 128 -8.43 13.58 -1.08
N PRO A 129 -9.37 14.35 -1.63
CA PRO A 129 -10.74 14.39 -1.12
C PRO A 129 -11.47 13.06 -1.28
N ASP A 130 -12.39 12.74 -0.38
CA ASP A 130 -13.21 11.52 -0.46
C ASP A 130 -14.01 11.41 -1.76
N ALA A 131 -14.41 12.54 -2.35
CA ALA A 131 -15.09 12.57 -3.64
C ALA A 131 -14.23 11.96 -4.75
N VAL A 132 -12.93 12.26 -4.76
CA VAL A 132 -11.96 11.72 -5.73
C VAL A 132 -11.75 10.23 -5.50
N LEU A 133 -11.63 9.79 -4.24
CA LEU A 133 -11.51 8.36 -3.92
C LEU A 133 -12.75 7.57 -4.41
N LYS A 134 -13.94 8.13 -4.22
CA LYS A 134 -15.19 7.54 -4.74
C LYS A 134 -15.21 7.48 -6.27
N GLU A 135 -14.64 8.48 -6.92
CA GLU A 135 -14.54 8.51 -8.38
C GLU A 135 -13.53 7.46 -8.89
N LEU A 136 -12.37 7.32 -8.24
CA LEU A 136 -11.43 6.25 -8.53
C LEU A 136 -12.07 4.86 -8.42
N CYS A 137 -12.90 4.63 -7.41
CA CYS A 137 -13.63 3.37 -7.25
C CYS A 137 -14.73 3.13 -8.32
N LYS A 138 -15.10 4.14 -9.14
CA LYS A 138 -15.99 3.94 -10.28
C LYS A 138 -15.28 3.37 -11.50
N VAL A 139 -13.96 3.38 -11.54
CA VAL A 139 -13.19 2.70 -12.59
C VAL A 139 -13.41 1.19 -12.43
N PRO A 140 -13.95 0.49 -13.44
CA PRO A 140 -14.44 -0.89 -13.27
C PRO A 140 -13.40 -1.91 -12.77
N ALA A 141 -12.13 -1.62 -12.98
CA ALA A 141 -11.04 -2.47 -12.49
C ALA A 141 -10.56 -2.12 -11.09
N VAL A 142 -10.96 -0.98 -10.53
CA VAL A 142 -10.55 -0.54 -9.19
C VAL A 142 -11.54 -1.06 -8.15
N GLU A 143 -11.07 -1.88 -7.24
CA GLU A 143 -11.87 -2.48 -6.18
C GLU A 143 -11.85 -1.66 -4.89
N VAL A 144 -10.70 -1.05 -4.60
CA VAL A 144 -10.47 -0.25 -3.41
C VAL A 144 -9.60 0.95 -3.76
N ALA A 145 -9.96 2.12 -3.24
CA ALA A 145 -9.10 3.31 -3.22
C ALA A 145 -9.19 3.98 -1.84
N LYS A 146 -8.06 4.17 -1.19
CA LYS A 146 -7.96 4.79 0.14
C LYS A 146 -6.83 5.80 0.19
N ALA A 147 -7.09 6.97 0.75
CA ALA A 147 -6.03 7.91 1.07
C ALA A 147 -5.36 7.54 2.39
N VAL A 148 -4.04 7.63 2.42
CA VAL A 148 -3.20 7.44 3.59
C VAL A 148 -2.34 8.67 3.75
N GLU A 149 -2.40 9.30 4.91
CA GLU A 149 -1.58 10.46 5.26
C GLU A 149 -0.53 10.01 6.28
N LEU A 150 0.74 10.11 5.89
CA LEU A 150 1.89 9.80 6.74
C LEU A 150 2.49 11.10 7.29
N PHE A 151 3.22 10.99 8.38
CA PHE A 151 3.82 12.13 9.10
C PHE A 151 4.99 12.77 8.34
#